data_2717453b62733bc94d3dd109a0e350bb
#
_entry.id   2717453b62733bc94d3dd109a0e350bb
#
_cell.length_a   1.000
_cell.length_b   1.000
_cell.length_c   1.000
_cell.angle_alpha   90.00
_cell.angle_beta   90.00
_cell.angle_gamma   90.00
#
_symmetry.space_group_name_H-M   'P 1'
#
loop_
_entity.id
_entity.type
_entity.pdbx_description
1 polymer ?
#
loop_
_entity_poly.entity_id
_entity_poly.type
_entity_poly.pdbx_seq_one_letter_code
_entity_poly.pdbx_strand_id
1 'polypeptide(L)'
;MAWVTPNDFDGDSPLAGIDFQRALERKAYKEGAGLVPLQKYGDFKNNVKTTDLGTITTNIKGKYTLSNLNNIFPNFIVESLIEGIEAFGKRIEHFNDDDAVLSAIETRTSSPIRITRDENFNSNIKGLIPAGEGAGYAGGITSAAIDGMKIFEEIIKNYWV
;
A
#
# COMPACT_ATOMS: atom_id res chain seq x y z
N MET A 1 -6.94 -4.35 3.94
CA MET A 1 -6.29 -3.14 3.37
C MET A 1 -7.09 -1.94 3.81
N ALA A 2 -6.46 -0.94 4.42
CA ALA A 2 -7.11 0.32 4.74
C ALA A 2 -7.19 1.18 3.47
N TRP A 3 -8.35 1.77 3.21
CA TRP A 3 -8.55 2.68 2.09
C TRP A 3 -8.18 4.10 2.53
N VAL A 4 -7.34 4.78 1.75
CA VAL A 4 -6.90 6.15 2.00
C VAL A 4 -7.34 7.04 0.84
N THR A 5 -7.94 8.16 1.16
CA THR A 5 -8.46 9.15 0.21
C THR A 5 -7.72 10.48 0.35
N PRO A 6 -7.84 11.42 -0.60
CA PRO A 6 -7.25 12.75 -0.46
C PRO A 6 -7.69 13.54 0.78
N ASN A 7 -8.80 13.16 1.42
CA ASN A 7 -9.29 13.79 2.66
C ASN A 7 -8.56 13.30 3.92
N ASP A 8 -7.75 12.25 3.80
CA ASP A 8 -7.09 11.60 4.94
C ASP A 8 -5.64 12.09 5.15
N PHE A 9 -5.17 13.00 4.30
CA PHE A 9 -3.84 13.62 4.42
C PHE A 9 -3.85 15.09 4.01
N ASP A 10 -2.94 15.87 4.57
CA ASP A 10 -2.83 17.30 4.31
C ASP A 10 -2.14 17.60 2.97
N GLY A 11 -2.54 18.73 2.38
CA GLY A 11 -1.88 19.36 1.24
C GLY A 11 -2.72 19.41 -0.03
N ASP A 12 -2.66 20.57 -0.70
CA ASP A 12 -3.35 20.84 -1.97
C ASP A 12 -2.51 20.43 -3.20
N SER A 13 -1.30 19.92 -2.97
CA SER A 13 -0.41 19.48 -4.05
C SER A 13 -0.92 18.20 -4.69
N PRO A 14 -0.88 18.07 -6.03
CA PRO A 14 -1.11 16.80 -6.72
C PRO A 14 -0.20 15.66 -6.24
N LEU A 15 0.90 15.97 -5.56
CA LEU A 15 1.87 15.00 -5.02
C LEU A 15 1.66 14.70 -3.53
N ALA A 16 0.67 15.29 -2.86
CA ALA A 16 0.44 15.11 -1.42
C ALA A 16 0.29 13.63 -1.01
N GLY A 17 -0.36 12.81 -1.83
CA GLY A 17 -0.45 11.37 -1.60
C GLY A 17 0.91 10.65 -1.62
N ILE A 18 1.84 11.10 -2.45
CA ILE A 18 3.22 10.58 -2.46
C ILE A 18 3.96 10.96 -1.17
N ASP A 19 3.78 12.19 -0.72
CA ASP A 19 4.42 12.65 0.51
C ASP A 19 3.86 11.94 1.74
N PHE A 20 2.57 11.65 1.76
CA PHE A 20 1.93 10.81 2.77
C PHE A 20 2.54 9.39 2.80
N GLN A 21 2.62 8.71 1.65
CA GLN A 21 3.26 7.38 1.55
C GLN A 21 4.70 7.41 2.05
N ARG A 22 5.50 8.38 1.59
CA ARG A 22 6.90 8.54 2.02
C ARG A 22 7.04 8.81 3.52
N ALA A 23 6.11 9.55 4.09
CA ALA A 23 6.11 9.81 5.54
C ALA A 23 5.92 8.50 6.33
N LEU A 24 4.98 7.64 5.90
CA LEU A 24 4.76 6.33 6.50
C LEU A 24 5.97 5.39 6.31
N GLU A 25 6.56 5.36 5.12
CA GLU A 25 7.77 4.56 4.83
C GLU A 25 8.96 4.97 5.72
N ARG A 26 9.17 6.29 5.93
CA ARG A 26 10.20 6.80 6.85
C ARG A 26 9.94 6.42 8.30
N LYS A 27 8.66 6.47 8.74
CA LYS A 27 8.29 6.01 10.08
C LYS A 27 8.56 4.52 10.26
N ALA A 28 8.19 3.69 9.27
CA ALA A 28 8.47 2.25 9.29
C ALA A 28 9.97 1.95 9.33
N TYR A 29 10.76 2.63 8.50
CA TYR A 29 12.22 2.50 8.52
C TYR A 29 12.83 2.86 9.86
N LYS A 30 12.36 3.95 10.49
CA LYS A 30 12.80 4.38 11.82
C LYS A 30 12.39 3.37 12.90
N GLU A 31 11.13 2.95 12.91
CA GLU A 31 10.59 1.99 13.88
C GLU A 31 11.30 0.63 13.82
N GLY A 32 11.60 0.17 12.60
CA GLY A 32 12.35 -1.06 12.34
C GLY A 32 13.87 -0.93 12.49
N ALA A 33 14.41 0.27 12.77
CA ALA A 33 15.86 0.54 12.75
C ALA A 33 16.54 0.07 11.45
N GLY A 34 15.90 0.29 10.31
CA GLY A 34 16.36 -0.12 8.98
C GLY A 34 16.02 -1.57 8.61
N LEU A 35 15.34 -2.31 9.48
CA LEU A 35 14.86 -3.67 9.25
C LEU A 35 13.34 -3.68 9.09
N VAL A 36 12.76 -4.83 8.75
CA VAL A 36 11.30 -4.98 8.66
C VAL A 36 10.69 -4.95 10.07
N PRO A 37 9.83 -3.97 10.41
CA PRO A 37 9.16 -3.96 11.70
C PRO A 37 8.05 -5.02 11.74
N LEU A 38 8.08 -5.86 12.76
CA LEU A 38 7.11 -6.93 13.02
C LEU A 38 6.41 -6.71 14.36
N GLN A 39 5.16 -7.14 14.42
CA GLN A 39 4.35 -7.12 15.64
C GLN A 39 3.36 -8.29 15.64
N LYS A 40 3.08 -8.89 16.81
CA LYS A 40 1.95 -9.80 16.98
C LYS A 40 0.63 -9.00 16.92
N TYR A 41 -0.41 -9.58 16.36
CA TYR A 41 -1.71 -8.92 16.22
C TYR A 41 -2.33 -8.53 17.57
N GLY A 42 -2.26 -9.40 18.57
CA GLY A 42 -2.73 -9.11 19.92
C GLY A 42 -2.04 -7.88 20.52
N ASP A 43 -0.72 -7.75 20.34
CA ASP A 43 0.03 -6.59 20.79
C ASP A 43 -0.31 -5.32 19.99
N PHE A 44 -0.51 -5.46 18.66
CA PHE A 44 -0.96 -4.37 17.79
C PHE A 44 -2.32 -3.82 18.22
N LYS A 45 -3.28 -4.69 18.46
CA LYS A 45 -4.62 -4.35 18.92
C LYS A 45 -4.60 -3.61 20.26
N ASN A 46 -3.69 -3.97 21.15
CA ASN A 46 -3.55 -3.35 22.46
C ASN A 46 -2.53 -2.18 22.50
N ASN A 47 -1.98 -1.79 21.35
CA ASN A 47 -0.95 -0.76 21.23
C ASN A 47 0.28 -1.00 22.13
N VAL A 48 0.74 -2.25 22.19
CA VAL A 48 1.89 -2.68 23.00
C VAL A 48 2.98 -3.22 22.08
N LYS A 49 4.23 -2.84 22.31
CA LYS A 49 5.36 -3.37 21.54
C LYS A 49 5.49 -4.87 21.74
N THR A 50 5.59 -5.64 20.66
CA THR A 50 6.00 -7.04 20.73
C THR A 50 7.47 -7.14 21.14
N THR A 51 7.78 -7.95 22.14
CA THR A 51 9.13 -8.17 22.64
C THR A 51 9.64 -9.58 22.37
N ASP A 52 8.73 -10.53 22.14
CA ASP A 52 9.07 -11.94 21.85
C ASP A 52 8.00 -12.57 20.95
N LEU A 53 8.43 -13.38 19.98
CA LEU A 53 7.54 -14.19 19.16
C LEU A 53 7.19 -15.54 19.80
N GLY A 54 7.93 -15.95 20.84
CA GLY A 54 7.75 -17.26 21.46
C GLY A 54 8.11 -18.39 20.47
N THR A 55 7.17 -19.31 20.28
CA THR A 55 7.34 -20.46 19.35
C THR A 55 6.95 -20.13 17.90
N ILE A 56 6.52 -18.90 17.62
CA ILE A 56 6.06 -18.52 16.29
C ILE A 56 7.26 -18.36 15.36
N THR A 57 7.16 -18.96 14.19
CA THR A 57 8.08 -18.74 13.08
C THR A 57 7.49 -17.78 12.07
N THR A 58 8.33 -16.91 11.48
CA THR A 58 7.90 -15.97 10.45
C THR A 58 8.47 -16.35 9.09
N ASN A 59 7.69 -16.12 8.02
CA ASN A 59 8.10 -16.31 6.63
C ASN A 59 8.76 -15.07 6.02
N ILE A 60 9.05 -14.05 6.84
CA ILE A 60 9.70 -12.82 6.37
C ILE A 60 11.09 -13.16 5.81
N LYS A 61 11.32 -12.77 4.57
CA LYS A 61 12.63 -12.88 3.92
C LYS A 61 13.50 -11.70 4.34
N GLY A 62 14.60 -12.01 5.04
CA GLY A 62 15.55 -11.00 5.52
C GLY A 62 15.45 -10.75 7.02
N LYS A 63 16.07 -9.65 7.47
CA LYS A 63 16.13 -9.30 8.89
C LYS A 63 14.91 -8.47 9.30
N TYR A 64 14.46 -8.65 10.52
CA TYR A 64 13.33 -7.93 11.11
C TYR A 64 13.64 -7.42 12.52
N THR A 65 12.81 -6.52 13.00
CA THR A 65 12.85 -5.99 14.37
C THR A 65 11.45 -6.09 14.98
N LEU A 66 11.34 -6.58 16.21
CA LEU A 66 10.08 -6.56 16.96
C LEU A 66 9.77 -5.12 17.40
N SER A 67 8.62 -4.63 17.05
CA SER A 67 8.28 -3.21 17.06
C SER A 67 6.86 -2.95 17.57
N ASN A 68 6.47 -1.69 17.64
CA ASN A 68 5.08 -1.28 17.77
C ASN A 68 4.63 -0.58 16.48
N LEU A 69 3.85 -1.27 15.65
CA LEU A 69 3.40 -0.76 14.35
C LEU A 69 2.41 0.40 14.47
N ASN A 70 1.78 0.60 15.64
CA ASN A 70 0.95 1.78 15.89
C ASN A 70 1.75 3.10 15.79
N ASN A 71 3.07 3.06 16.01
CA ASN A 71 3.93 4.22 15.84
C ASN A 71 4.11 4.65 14.37
N ILE A 72 3.77 3.77 13.43
CA ILE A 72 3.92 4.00 11.99
C ILE A 72 2.65 4.64 11.43
N PHE A 73 1.49 4.12 11.81
CA PHE A 73 0.20 4.45 11.21
C PHE A 73 -0.53 5.59 11.92
N PRO A 74 -1.29 6.43 11.20
CA PRO A 74 -2.35 7.25 11.80
C PRO A 74 -3.43 6.37 12.43
N ASN A 75 -4.10 6.87 13.46
CA ASN A 75 -5.11 6.12 14.21
C ASN A 75 -6.22 5.53 13.33
N PHE A 76 -6.71 6.28 12.34
CA PHE A 76 -7.77 5.79 11.45
C PHE A 76 -7.34 4.55 10.65
N ILE A 77 -6.06 4.43 10.29
CA ILE A 77 -5.53 3.23 9.61
C ILE A 77 -5.44 2.07 10.61
N VAL A 78 -4.98 2.32 11.83
CA VAL A 78 -4.91 1.29 12.88
C VAL A 78 -6.31 0.72 13.15
N GLU A 79 -7.29 1.58 13.37
CA GLU A 79 -8.69 1.20 13.61
C GLU A 79 -9.27 0.41 12.44
N SER A 80 -9.07 0.89 11.20
CA SER A 80 -9.52 0.19 9.99
C SER A 80 -8.88 -1.19 9.81
N LEU A 81 -7.59 -1.32 10.16
CA LEU A 81 -6.90 -2.61 10.09
C LEU A 81 -7.43 -3.59 11.14
N ILE A 82 -7.62 -3.13 12.38
CA ILE A 82 -8.19 -3.95 13.46
C ILE A 82 -9.60 -4.41 13.08
N GLU A 83 -10.47 -3.48 12.68
CA GLU A 83 -11.84 -3.81 12.26
C GLU A 83 -11.84 -4.82 11.10
N GLY A 84 -10.99 -4.62 10.10
CA GLY A 84 -10.85 -5.52 8.96
C GLY A 84 -10.38 -6.92 9.36
N ILE A 85 -9.35 -7.02 10.20
CA ILE A 85 -8.82 -8.30 10.68
C ILE A 85 -9.88 -9.05 11.51
N GLU A 86 -10.56 -8.37 12.42
CA GLU A 86 -11.65 -8.96 13.21
C GLU A 86 -12.84 -9.41 12.33
N ALA A 87 -13.17 -8.64 11.29
CA ALA A 87 -14.21 -9.03 10.35
C ALA A 87 -13.84 -10.28 9.54
N PHE A 88 -12.58 -10.40 9.13
CA PHE A 88 -12.06 -11.58 8.44
C PHE A 88 -11.98 -12.79 9.36
N GLY A 89 -11.61 -12.62 10.63
CA GLY A 89 -11.58 -13.68 11.63
C GLY A 89 -12.94 -14.40 11.83
N LYS A 90 -14.05 -13.69 11.56
CA LYS A 90 -15.40 -14.31 11.55
C LYS A 90 -15.64 -15.27 10.38
N ARG A 91 -14.80 -15.26 9.35
CA ARG A 91 -14.95 -16.05 8.10
C ARG A 91 -13.77 -16.98 7.85
N ILE A 92 -12.61 -16.64 8.36
CA ILE A 92 -11.36 -17.39 8.17
C ILE A 92 -10.82 -17.72 9.55
N GLU A 93 -10.84 -18.98 9.90
CA GLU A 93 -10.30 -19.49 11.16
C GLU A 93 -8.84 -19.07 11.32
N HIS A 94 -8.46 -18.65 12.51
CA HIS A 94 -7.11 -18.19 12.87
C HIS A 94 -6.62 -16.89 12.20
N PHE A 95 -7.47 -16.18 11.45
CA PHE A 95 -7.04 -14.94 10.78
C PHE A 95 -6.77 -13.79 11.77
N ASN A 96 -7.50 -13.76 12.90
CA ASN A 96 -7.39 -12.74 13.94
C ASN A 96 -6.81 -13.29 15.27
N ASP A 97 -6.05 -14.38 15.19
CA ASP A 97 -5.35 -14.90 16.37
C ASP A 97 -4.37 -13.85 16.91
N ASP A 98 -4.28 -13.74 18.22
CA ASP A 98 -3.39 -12.77 18.87
C ASP A 98 -1.92 -13.00 18.48
N ASP A 99 -1.56 -14.21 18.11
CA ASP A 99 -0.23 -14.62 17.68
C ASP A 99 0.00 -14.42 16.16
N ALA A 100 -0.99 -14.00 15.38
CA ALA A 100 -0.78 -13.68 13.97
C ALA A 100 0.26 -12.56 13.83
N VAL A 101 1.22 -12.72 12.90
CA VAL A 101 2.34 -11.78 12.75
C VAL A 101 2.01 -10.75 11.68
N LEU A 102 2.07 -9.49 12.06
CA LEU A 102 1.96 -8.34 11.17
C LEU A 102 3.35 -7.80 10.81
N SER A 103 3.51 -7.38 9.56
CA SER A 103 4.69 -6.65 9.11
C SER A 103 4.29 -5.35 8.44
N ALA A 104 5.09 -4.32 8.55
CA ALA A 104 4.85 -3.04 7.91
C ALA A 104 6.13 -2.56 7.18
N ILE A 105 5.99 -1.80 6.13
CA ILE A 105 4.76 -1.24 5.55
C ILE A 105 4.72 -1.52 4.05
N GLU A 106 3.53 -1.82 3.52
CA GLU A 106 3.25 -1.85 2.09
C GLU A 106 2.38 -0.65 1.73
N THR A 107 2.98 0.38 1.14
CA THR A 107 2.29 1.63 0.75
C THR A 107 2.07 1.77 -0.75
N ARG A 108 2.71 0.91 -1.56
CA ARG A 108 2.76 1.06 -3.01
C ARG A 108 1.88 0.07 -3.76
N THR A 109 0.72 -0.23 -3.19
CA THR A 109 -0.26 -1.13 -3.80
C THR A 109 -0.98 -0.50 -4.99
N SER A 110 -1.11 0.83 -5.00
CA SER A 110 -1.72 1.63 -6.07
C SER A 110 -1.01 2.97 -6.19
N SER A 111 -1.05 3.56 -7.39
CA SER A 111 -0.52 4.91 -7.56
C SER A 111 -1.36 5.92 -6.79
N PRO A 112 -0.75 6.78 -5.96
CA PRO A 112 -1.47 7.84 -5.24
C PRO A 112 -1.80 9.04 -6.13
N ILE A 113 -1.35 9.02 -7.37
CA ILE A 113 -1.57 10.07 -8.36
C ILE A 113 -2.15 9.48 -9.64
N ARG A 114 -2.80 10.35 -10.43
CA ARG A 114 -3.21 10.04 -11.79
C ARG A 114 -2.59 11.04 -12.75
N ILE A 115 -1.82 10.55 -13.72
CA ILE A 115 -1.29 11.37 -14.80
C ILE A 115 -2.41 11.49 -15.84
N THR A 116 -2.96 12.69 -16.03
CA THR A 116 -4.09 12.90 -16.93
C THR A 116 -3.75 12.55 -18.38
N ARG A 117 -4.72 11.95 -19.08
CA ARG A 117 -4.66 11.64 -20.51
C ARG A 117 -6.04 11.84 -21.13
N ASP A 118 -6.06 12.15 -22.43
CA ASP A 118 -7.28 12.26 -23.21
C ASP A 118 -7.87 10.89 -23.60
N GLU A 119 -8.93 10.91 -24.39
CA GLU A 119 -9.60 9.70 -24.91
C GLU A 119 -8.73 8.85 -25.87
N ASN A 120 -7.70 9.47 -26.45
CA ASN A 120 -6.70 8.80 -27.29
C ASN A 120 -5.45 8.43 -26.51
N PHE A 121 -5.51 8.40 -25.18
CA PHE A 121 -4.46 8.07 -24.23
C PHE A 121 -3.26 9.02 -24.18
N ASN A 122 -3.31 10.18 -24.84
CA ASN A 122 -2.22 11.15 -24.83
C ASN A 122 -2.30 12.06 -23.60
N SER A 123 -1.16 12.35 -22.99
CA SER A 123 -1.06 13.42 -21.99
C SER A 123 -0.97 14.79 -22.66
N ASN A 124 -0.96 15.84 -21.85
CA ASN A 124 -0.67 17.20 -22.31
C ASN A 124 0.79 17.41 -22.77
N ILE A 125 1.65 16.40 -22.59
CA ILE A 125 3.05 16.41 -23.06
C ILE A 125 3.13 15.52 -24.29
N LYS A 126 3.51 16.09 -25.43
CA LYS A 126 3.62 15.38 -26.71
C LYS A 126 4.55 14.18 -26.60
N GLY A 127 4.06 13.01 -26.99
CA GLY A 127 4.80 11.74 -26.97
C GLY A 127 4.85 11.04 -25.61
N LEU A 128 4.19 11.59 -24.57
CA LEU A 128 4.01 10.93 -23.29
C LEU A 128 2.61 10.31 -23.21
N ILE A 129 2.56 9.00 -23.09
CA ILE A 129 1.32 8.22 -23.01
C ILE A 129 1.28 7.52 -21.64
N PRO A 130 0.49 8.05 -20.69
CA PRO A 130 0.39 7.47 -19.35
C PRO A 130 -0.34 6.11 -19.40
N ALA A 131 0.25 5.07 -18.79
CA ALA A 131 -0.23 3.70 -18.87
C ALA A 131 -0.22 2.97 -17.52
N GLY A 132 -1.20 2.11 -17.31
CA GLY A 132 -1.23 1.12 -16.24
C GLY A 132 -1.28 1.68 -14.83
N GLU A 133 -0.71 0.91 -13.89
CA GLU A 133 -0.78 1.19 -12.46
C GLU A 133 0.00 2.45 -12.07
N GLY A 134 1.22 2.61 -12.54
CA GLY A 134 2.06 3.77 -12.19
C GLY A 134 1.46 5.11 -12.61
N ALA A 135 0.66 5.13 -13.66
CA ALA A 135 -0.06 6.30 -14.13
C ALA A 135 -1.47 6.48 -13.49
N GLY A 136 -1.87 5.57 -12.62
CA GLY A 136 -3.14 5.66 -11.87
C GLY A 136 -4.36 5.15 -12.63
N TYR A 137 -4.21 4.31 -13.66
CA TYR A 137 -5.32 3.76 -14.47
C TYR A 137 -5.64 2.30 -14.19
N ALA A 138 -4.83 1.62 -13.39
CA ALA A 138 -5.03 0.23 -13.00
C ALA A 138 -4.55 0.01 -11.57
N GLY A 139 -5.09 -0.99 -10.89
CA GLY A 139 -4.70 -1.40 -9.54
C GLY A 139 -4.34 -2.89 -9.43
N GLY A 140 -4.09 -3.56 -10.54
CA GLY A 140 -3.75 -4.98 -10.56
C GLY A 140 -3.17 -5.44 -11.89
N ILE A 141 -2.57 -6.63 -11.89
CA ILE A 141 -1.83 -7.20 -13.02
C ILE A 141 -2.68 -7.24 -14.29
N THR A 142 -3.89 -7.82 -14.20
CA THR A 142 -4.78 -7.96 -15.36
C THR A 142 -5.28 -6.61 -15.88
N SER A 143 -5.68 -5.71 -14.98
CA SER A 143 -6.17 -4.37 -15.38
C SER A 143 -5.06 -3.53 -16.02
N ALA A 144 -3.83 -3.62 -15.52
CA ALA A 144 -2.67 -2.95 -16.10
C ALA A 144 -2.34 -3.50 -17.50
N ALA A 145 -2.41 -4.83 -17.68
CA ALA A 145 -2.21 -5.45 -18.98
C ALA A 145 -3.29 -5.03 -19.99
N ILE A 146 -4.56 -5.00 -19.60
CA ILE A 146 -5.67 -4.55 -20.45
C ILE A 146 -5.49 -3.09 -20.87
N ASP A 147 -5.10 -2.23 -19.93
CA ASP A 147 -4.83 -0.82 -20.24
C ASP A 147 -3.70 -0.66 -21.25
N GLY A 148 -2.61 -1.42 -21.07
CA GLY A 148 -1.49 -1.45 -22.01
C GLY A 148 -1.89 -1.94 -23.41
N MET A 149 -2.74 -2.97 -23.50
CA MET A 149 -3.26 -3.47 -24.78
C MET A 149 -4.07 -2.39 -25.52
N LYS A 150 -4.99 -1.71 -24.82
CA LYS A 150 -5.79 -0.63 -25.41
C LYS A 150 -4.95 0.52 -25.94
N ILE A 151 -3.91 0.89 -25.17
CA ILE A 151 -2.95 1.92 -25.59
C ILE A 151 -2.19 1.48 -26.84
N PHE A 152 -1.72 0.24 -26.87
CA PHE A 152 -1.01 -0.29 -28.02
C PHE A 152 -1.88 -0.30 -29.29
N GLU A 153 -3.16 -0.72 -29.18
CA GLU A 153 -4.11 -0.66 -30.28
C GLU A 153 -4.29 0.76 -30.82
N GLU A 154 -4.33 1.77 -29.94
CA GLU A 154 -4.47 3.17 -30.35
C GLU A 154 -3.18 3.71 -30.98
N ILE A 155 -2.02 3.33 -30.48
CA ILE A 155 -0.72 3.69 -31.08
C ILE A 155 -0.63 3.16 -32.50
N ILE A 156 -1.00 1.88 -32.75
CA ILE A 156 -0.98 1.31 -34.10
C ILE A 156 -1.86 2.11 -35.04
N LYS A 157 -3.08 2.47 -34.65
CA LYS A 157 -3.99 3.25 -35.51
C LYS A 157 -3.40 4.60 -35.92
N ASN A 158 -2.64 5.24 -35.03
CA ASN A 158 -2.19 6.63 -35.23
C ASN A 158 -0.76 6.75 -35.75
N TYR A 159 0.07 5.73 -35.58
CA TYR A 159 1.53 5.84 -35.86
C TYR A 159 2.02 4.73 -36.80
N TRP A 160 1.22 3.74 -37.11
CA TRP A 160 1.60 2.66 -38.01
C TRP A 160 0.72 2.68 -39.25
N VAL A 161 1.23 3.36 -40.29
CA VAL A 161 0.67 3.35 -41.63
C VAL A 161 1.61 2.62 -42.56
#